data_b693a85347ca8410e696d9dffd469891
#
_entry.id   b693a85347ca8410e696d9dffd469891
#
_cell.length_a   1.000
_cell.length_b   1.000
_cell.length_c   1.000
_cell.angle_alpha   90.00
_cell.angle_beta   90.00
_cell.angle_gamma   90.00
#
_symmetry.space_group_name_H-M   'P 1'
#
loop_
_entity.id
_entity.type
_entity.pdbx_description
1 polymer ?
#
loop_
_entity_poly.entity_id
_entity_poly.type
_entity_poly.pdbx_seq_one_letter_code
_entity_poly.pdbx_strand_id
1 'polypeptide(L)'
;MAEQEDVNRYLREVIAEAEALRIPLGSIKPEVRINSRAKKRFGCCRTEKTFAGQQYEIELSQKVLACKEKKIKEILAHEILHSCGSCQNHGKKWKTYANAMNRRYGYEIRTTTTDEAMGLPMQEARRREEYKYFLRCQDCGAVLSRKRESRLTRHPECYRCAKCGGKLKII
;
A
#
# COMPACT_ATOMS: atom_id res chain seq x y z
N MET A 1 22.07 6.56 -2.67
CA MET A 1 20.82 5.86 -3.07
C MET A 1 21.14 4.38 -2.94
N ALA A 2 20.30 3.62 -2.24
CA ALA A 2 20.55 2.19 -2.06
C ALA A 2 20.44 1.45 -3.41
N GLU A 3 21.30 0.47 -3.62
CA GLU A 3 21.29 -0.41 -4.78
C GLU A 3 20.48 -1.68 -4.51
N GLN A 4 20.22 -2.48 -5.53
CA GLN A 4 19.44 -3.71 -5.42
C GLN A 4 20.05 -4.68 -4.39
N GLU A 5 21.37 -4.81 -4.37
CA GLU A 5 22.08 -5.68 -3.43
C GLU A 5 21.93 -5.22 -1.98
N ASP A 6 21.99 -3.90 -1.74
CA ASP A 6 21.76 -3.33 -0.40
C ASP A 6 20.38 -3.70 0.11
N VAL A 7 19.36 -3.52 -0.74
CA VAL A 7 17.95 -3.79 -0.38
C VAL A 7 17.75 -5.29 -0.09
N ASN A 8 18.35 -6.17 -0.88
CA ASN A 8 18.30 -7.61 -0.63
C ASN A 8 19.01 -7.99 0.66
N ARG A 9 20.13 -7.34 0.98
CA ARG A 9 20.82 -7.50 2.26
C ARG A 9 19.92 -7.02 3.42
N TYR A 10 19.32 -5.85 3.32
CA TYR A 10 18.38 -5.34 4.33
C TYR A 10 17.20 -6.25 4.54
N LEU A 11 16.65 -6.85 3.47
CA LEU A 11 15.58 -7.84 3.59
C LEU A 11 16.01 -9.03 4.45
N ARG A 12 17.18 -9.61 4.17
CA ARG A 12 17.73 -10.75 4.96
C ARG A 12 17.90 -10.38 6.42
N GLU A 13 18.45 -9.19 6.70
CA GLU A 13 18.65 -8.70 8.07
C GLU A 13 17.31 -8.56 8.81
N VAL A 14 16.32 -7.95 8.19
CA VAL A 14 14.99 -7.74 8.78
C VAL A 14 14.24 -9.06 8.99
N ILE A 15 14.41 -10.04 8.09
CA ILE A 15 13.87 -11.40 8.29
C ILE A 15 14.52 -12.04 9.51
N ALA A 16 15.86 -12.03 9.62
CA ALA A 16 16.57 -12.59 10.77
C ALA A 16 16.18 -11.91 12.10
N GLU A 17 15.96 -10.60 12.08
CA GLU A 17 15.48 -9.84 13.23
C GLU A 17 14.06 -10.27 13.67
N ALA A 18 13.16 -10.49 12.72
CA ALA A 18 11.81 -10.97 13.01
C ALA A 18 11.81 -12.41 13.53
N GLU A 19 12.65 -13.29 12.97
CA GLU A 19 12.83 -14.67 13.42
C GLU A 19 13.42 -14.72 14.84
N ALA A 20 14.37 -13.84 15.17
CA ALA A 20 14.92 -13.73 16.53
C ALA A 20 13.84 -13.35 17.57
N LEU A 21 12.77 -12.67 17.15
CA LEU A 21 11.59 -12.38 17.95
C LEU A 21 10.53 -13.50 17.88
N ARG A 22 10.83 -14.62 17.24
CA ARG A 22 9.91 -15.76 17.02
C ARG A 22 8.62 -15.35 16.32
N ILE A 23 8.71 -14.36 15.40
CA ILE A 23 7.58 -13.97 14.55
C ILE A 23 7.44 -15.02 13.43
N PRO A 24 6.28 -15.67 13.28
CA PRO A 24 6.11 -16.77 12.33
C PRO A 24 5.90 -16.21 10.91
N LEU A 25 6.99 -15.87 10.23
CA LEU A 25 6.97 -15.41 8.84
C LEU A 25 6.61 -16.57 7.89
N GLY A 26 5.94 -16.24 6.79
CA GLY A 26 5.79 -17.15 5.66
C GLY A 26 7.07 -17.27 4.84
N SER A 27 7.08 -18.15 3.83
CA SER A 27 8.21 -18.31 2.90
C SER A 27 8.35 -17.06 2.03
N ILE A 28 9.38 -16.26 2.26
CA ILE A 28 9.65 -14.99 1.56
C ILE A 28 10.74 -15.24 0.51
N LYS A 29 10.55 -14.70 -0.71
CA LYS A 29 11.57 -14.71 -1.75
C LYS A 29 12.80 -13.91 -1.30
N PRO A 30 14.04 -14.36 -1.65
CA PRO A 30 15.28 -13.71 -1.20
C PRO A 30 15.54 -12.34 -1.83
N GLU A 31 14.83 -12.03 -2.92
CA GLU A 31 15.01 -10.81 -3.69
C GLU A 31 13.80 -9.88 -3.54
N VAL A 32 14.08 -8.59 -3.35
CA VAL A 32 13.10 -7.52 -3.34
C VAL A 32 12.84 -7.06 -4.78
N ARG A 33 11.59 -6.98 -5.16
CA ARG A 33 11.19 -6.42 -6.44
C ARG A 33 11.11 -4.89 -6.37
N ILE A 34 11.83 -4.19 -7.23
CA ILE A 34 11.73 -2.73 -7.32
C ILE A 34 10.69 -2.34 -8.37
N ASN A 35 9.71 -1.53 -7.96
CA ASN A 35 8.63 -1.06 -8.82
C ASN A 35 8.72 0.45 -9.10
N SER A 36 9.15 0.81 -10.31
CA SER A 36 9.24 2.20 -10.76
C SER A 36 7.88 2.88 -10.98
N ARG A 37 6.81 2.12 -11.15
CA ARG A 37 5.45 2.63 -11.38
C ARG A 37 4.67 2.89 -10.09
N ALA A 38 5.13 2.35 -8.95
CA ALA A 38 4.46 2.49 -7.66
C ALA A 38 4.71 3.89 -7.07
N LYS A 39 3.83 4.85 -7.36
CA LYS A 39 3.96 6.25 -6.89
C LYS A 39 3.26 6.54 -5.57
N LYS A 40 2.21 5.77 -5.22
CA LYS A 40 1.36 6.04 -4.05
C LYS A 40 1.71 5.21 -2.82
N ARG A 41 2.34 4.05 -2.99
CA ARG A 41 2.74 3.16 -1.90
C ARG A 41 4.26 3.07 -1.83
N PHE A 42 4.77 2.70 -0.67
CA PHE A 42 6.20 2.50 -0.43
C PHE A 42 6.59 1.05 -0.67
N GLY A 43 5.78 0.11 -0.21
CA GLY A 43 5.97 -1.32 -0.37
C GLY A 43 4.67 -2.07 -0.67
N CYS A 44 4.81 -3.38 -0.86
CA CYS A 44 3.71 -4.32 -0.98
C CYS A 44 4.23 -5.75 -0.77
N CYS A 45 3.53 -6.51 0.06
CA CYS A 45 3.72 -7.96 0.18
C CYS A 45 2.74 -8.66 -0.77
N ARG A 46 3.27 -9.36 -1.77
CA ARG A 46 2.49 -10.14 -2.74
C ARG A 46 2.50 -11.60 -2.38
N THR A 47 1.37 -12.26 -2.50
CA THR A 47 1.23 -13.70 -2.32
C THR A 47 1.26 -14.39 -3.66
N GLU A 48 2.12 -15.38 -3.81
CA GLU A 48 2.14 -16.29 -4.95
C GLU A 48 1.84 -17.72 -4.48
N LYS A 49 0.97 -18.39 -5.20
CA LYS A 49 0.71 -19.82 -4.99
C LYS A 49 1.61 -20.62 -5.92
N THR A 50 2.43 -21.49 -5.35
CA THR A 50 3.32 -22.39 -6.09
C THR A 50 2.93 -23.85 -5.80
N PHE A 51 3.46 -24.79 -6.56
CA PHE A 51 3.27 -26.22 -6.29
C PHE A 51 3.83 -26.62 -4.90
N ALA A 52 4.86 -25.91 -4.40
CA ALA A 52 5.46 -26.15 -3.09
C ALA A 52 4.72 -25.43 -1.95
N GLY A 53 3.65 -24.69 -2.24
CA GLY A 53 2.88 -23.95 -1.25
C GLY A 53 2.81 -22.45 -1.54
N GLN A 54 2.52 -21.68 -0.51
CA GLN A 54 2.40 -20.23 -0.60
C GLN A 54 3.76 -19.55 -0.37
N GLN A 55 4.14 -18.67 -1.27
CA GLN A 55 5.35 -17.86 -1.20
C GLN A 55 5.02 -16.38 -1.27
N TYR A 56 5.85 -15.55 -0.64
CA TYR A 56 5.66 -14.10 -0.59
C TYR A 56 6.77 -13.36 -1.30
N GLU A 57 6.41 -12.42 -2.16
CA GLU A 57 7.32 -11.49 -2.83
C GLU A 57 7.19 -10.11 -2.20
N ILE A 58 8.29 -9.54 -1.75
CA ILE A 58 8.32 -8.16 -1.24
C ILE A 58 8.65 -7.21 -2.39
N GLU A 59 7.78 -6.24 -2.60
CA GLU A 59 7.95 -5.18 -3.59
C GLU A 59 8.19 -3.85 -2.89
N LEU A 60 9.19 -3.09 -3.32
CA LEU A 60 9.41 -1.70 -2.91
C LEU A 60 9.21 -0.75 -4.08
N SER A 61 8.67 0.43 -3.80
CA SER A 61 8.68 1.54 -4.75
C SER A 61 10.10 2.06 -4.94
N GLN A 62 10.48 2.36 -6.18
CA GLN A 62 11.80 2.93 -6.50
C GLN A 62 12.13 4.18 -5.68
N LYS A 63 11.15 5.00 -5.31
CA LYS A 63 11.38 6.19 -4.48
C LYS A 63 11.96 5.87 -3.09
N VAL A 64 11.73 4.66 -2.56
CA VAL A 64 12.24 4.22 -1.26
C VAL A 64 13.75 4.07 -1.26
N LEU A 65 14.36 3.81 -2.42
CA LEU A 65 15.83 3.67 -2.56
C LEU A 65 16.59 4.96 -2.23
N ALA A 66 15.93 6.11 -2.26
CA ALA A 66 16.50 7.40 -1.87
C ALA A 66 16.48 7.64 -0.35
N CYS A 67 15.79 6.79 0.41
CA CYS A 67 15.68 6.92 1.87
C CYS A 67 16.94 6.40 2.56
N LYS A 68 17.10 6.79 3.85
CA LYS A 68 18.12 6.21 4.71
C LYS A 68 17.85 4.72 4.95
N GLU A 69 18.90 3.92 5.15
CA GLU A 69 18.82 2.49 5.43
C GLU A 69 17.73 2.12 6.43
N LYS A 70 17.71 2.79 7.60
CA LYS A 70 16.71 2.54 8.64
C LYS A 70 15.27 2.64 8.11
N LYS A 71 14.98 3.63 7.25
CA LYS A 71 13.64 3.81 6.67
C LYS A 71 13.29 2.73 5.67
N ILE A 72 14.27 2.27 4.89
CA ILE A 72 14.09 1.14 3.98
C ILE A 72 13.77 -0.12 4.79
N LYS A 73 14.53 -0.40 5.87
CA LYS A 73 14.29 -1.53 6.77
C LYS A 73 12.91 -1.46 7.45
N GLU A 74 12.45 -0.28 7.86
CA GLU A 74 11.12 -0.09 8.43
C GLU A 74 10.00 -0.47 7.46
N ILE A 75 10.14 -0.13 6.16
CA ILE A 75 9.19 -0.55 5.14
C ILE A 75 9.28 -2.05 4.87
N LEU A 76 10.50 -2.59 4.75
CA LEU A 76 10.68 -4.04 4.61
C LEU A 76 10.06 -4.81 5.77
N ALA A 77 10.29 -4.35 7.02
CA ALA A 77 9.69 -4.93 8.22
C ALA A 77 8.16 -4.88 8.17
N HIS A 78 7.58 -3.75 7.74
CA HIS A 78 6.14 -3.63 7.54
C HIS A 78 5.61 -4.70 6.58
N GLU A 79 6.26 -4.87 5.42
CA GLU A 79 5.81 -5.78 4.38
C GLU A 79 6.01 -7.25 4.74
N ILE A 80 7.15 -7.63 5.36
CA ILE A 80 7.35 -9.03 5.77
C ILE A 80 6.36 -9.49 6.82
N LEU A 81 5.88 -8.59 7.70
CA LEU A 81 4.85 -8.92 8.68
C LEU A 81 3.53 -9.34 8.04
N HIS A 82 3.24 -8.91 6.80
CA HIS A 82 2.09 -9.37 6.05
C HIS A 82 2.20 -10.82 5.57
N SER A 83 3.40 -11.42 5.59
CA SER A 83 3.58 -12.85 5.31
C SER A 83 3.14 -13.76 6.46
N CYS A 84 2.99 -13.22 7.68
CA CYS A 84 2.51 -14.01 8.81
C CYS A 84 1.06 -14.44 8.60
N GLY A 85 0.74 -15.66 8.94
CA GLY A 85 -0.66 -16.12 8.98
C GLY A 85 -1.51 -15.20 9.87
N SER A 86 -2.65 -14.73 9.37
CA SER A 86 -3.57 -13.79 10.05
C SER A 86 -3.06 -12.34 10.17
N CYS A 87 -2.05 -11.95 9.40
CA CYS A 87 -1.52 -10.57 9.37
C CYS A 87 -1.70 -9.87 8.01
N GLN A 88 -2.64 -10.33 7.17
CA GLN A 88 -2.94 -9.72 5.86
C GLN A 88 -3.45 -8.27 5.97
N ASN A 89 -3.96 -7.90 7.14
CA ASN A 89 -4.32 -6.54 7.50
C ASN A 89 -3.55 -6.08 8.74
N HIS A 90 -3.60 -4.79 9.05
CA HIS A 90 -2.96 -4.19 10.23
C HIS A 90 -3.77 -4.43 11.53
N GLY A 91 -4.28 -5.65 11.72
CA GLY A 91 -5.05 -6.05 12.89
C GLY A 91 -4.19 -6.14 14.17
N LYS A 92 -4.79 -6.63 15.25
CA LYS A 92 -4.15 -6.71 16.57
C LYS A 92 -2.83 -7.48 16.54
N LYS A 93 -2.79 -8.64 15.85
CA LYS A 93 -1.61 -9.50 15.77
C LYS A 93 -0.46 -8.82 15.02
N TRP A 94 -0.75 -8.21 13.86
CA TRP A 94 0.23 -7.44 13.10
C TRP A 94 0.84 -6.31 13.95
N LYS A 95 -0.01 -5.52 14.64
CA LYS A 95 0.44 -4.44 15.54
C LYS A 95 1.31 -4.96 16.69
N THR A 96 1.02 -6.13 17.25
CA THR A 96 1.83 -6.75 18.29
C THR A 96 3.24 -7.03 17.77
N TYR A 97 3.39 -7.61 16.58
CA TYR A 97 4.67 -7.89 15.97
C TYR A 97 5.44 -6.61 15.58
N ALA A 98 4.76 -5.66 14.95
CA ALA A 98 5.36 -4.36 14.64
C ALA A 98 5.89 -3.66 15.90
N ASN A 99 5.12 -3.65 16.99
CA ASN A 99 5.55 -3.07 18.27
C ASN A 99 6.73 -3.83 18.89
N ALA A 100 6.80 -5.15 18.74
CA ALA A 100 7.94 -5.93 19.21
C ALA A 100 9.23 -5.56 18.47
N MET A 101 9.19 -5.47 17.15
CA MET A 101 10.31 -5.02 16.33
C MET A 101 10.70 -3.56 16.64
N ASN A 102 9.72 -2.67 16.77
CA ASN A 102 9.96 -1.28 17.13
C ASN A 102 10.72 -1.15 18.46
N ARG A 103 10.31 -1.88 19.49
CA ARG A 103 10.96 -1.85 20.80
C ARG A 103 12.37 -2.46 20.78
N ARG A 104 12.57 -3.53 20.03
CA ARG A 104 13.84 -4.27 20.04
C ARG A 104 14.92 -3.61 19.19
N TYR A 105 14.53 -3.07 18.01
CA TYR A 105 15.47 -2.55 17.00
C TYR A 105 15.37 -1.05 16.79
N GLY A 106 14.49 -0.37 17.56
CA GLY A 106 14.30 1.08 17.44
C GLY A 106 13.65 1.53 16.14
N TYR A 107 12.90 0.65 15.47
CA TYR A 107 12.13 0.97 14.28
C TYR A 107 10.91 1.83 14.59
N GLU A 108 10.35 2.46 13.56
CA GLU A 108 9.07 3.16 13.58
C GLU A 108 8.09 2.55 12.58
N ILE A 109 7.87 1.24 12.66
CA ILE A 109 6.92 0.54 11.82
C ILE A 109 5.51 1.01 12.17
N ARG A 110 4.82 1.63 11.21
CA ARG A 110 3.48 2.20 11.35
C ARG A 110 2.52 1.56 10.34
N THR A 111 1.23 1.62 10.61
CA THR A 111 0.19 1.14 9.67
C THR A 111 0.07 2.00 8.42
N THR A 112 0.44 3.27 8.51
CA THR A 112 0.49 4.23 7.41
C THR A 112 1.75 5.08 7.54
N THR A 113 2.34 5.43 6.40
CA THR A 113 3.55 6.25 6.33
C THR A 113 3.37 7.32 5.25
N THR A 114 3.90 8.51 5.47
CA THR A 114 3.88 9.63 4.51
C THR A 114 5.25 9.84 3.88
N ASP A 115 5.31 10.53 2.73
CA ASP A 115 6.59 10.89 2.09
C ASP A 115 7.46 11.72 3.05
N GLU A 116 6.87 12.63 3.82
CA GLU A 116 7.55 13.44 4.83
C GLU A 116 8.19 12.57 5.93
N ALA A 117 7.45 11.60 6.48
CA ALA A 117 7.97 10.67 7.49
C ALA A 117 9.11 9.78 6.96
N MET A 118 9.18 9.61 5.64
CA MET A 118 10.25 8.89 4.94
C MET A 118 11.45 9.79 4.62
N GLY A 119 11.35 11.10 4.86
CA GLY A 119 12.38 12.07 4.46
C GLY A 119 12.46 12.27 2.95
N LEU A 120 11.40 11.94 2.23
CA LEU A 120 11.29 12.16 0.79
C LEU A 120 10.74 13.57 0.53
N PRO A 121 11.20 14.24 -0.56
CA PRO A 121 10.60 15.50 -0.96
C PRO A 121 9.10 15.29 -1.16
N MET A 122 8.31 16.20 -0.59
CA MET A 122 6.87 16.21 -0.85
C MET A 122 6.67 16.22 -2.37
N GLN A 123 6.05 15.16 -2.90
CA GLN A 123 5.59 15.24 -4.29
C GLN A 123 4.67 16.45 -4.34
N GLU A 124 5.00 17.40 -5.24
CA GLU A 124 4.10 18.52 -5.53
C GLU A 124 2.69 17.99 -5.54
N ALA A 125 1.84 18.61 -4.69
CA ALA A 125 0.47 18.13 -4.51
C ALA A 125 -0.10 17.94 -5.90
N ARG A 126 -0.27 16.68 -6.32
CA ARG A 126 -0.82 16.39 -7.65
C ARG A 126 -2.01 17.29 -7.78
N ARG A 127 -2.02 18.17 -8.82
CA ARG A 127 -3.19 18.97 -9.18
C ARG A 127 -4.38 18.09 -8.89
N ARG A 128 -5.20 18.46 -7.90
CA ARG A 128 -6.40 17.71 -7.55
C ARG A 128 -7.14 17.55 -8.86
N GLU A 129 -7.17 16.30 -9.38
CA GLU A 129 -7.89 16.05 -10.63
C GLU A 129 -9.27 16.63 -10.42
N GLU A 130 -9.58 17.68 -11.14
CA GLU A 130 -10.87 18.35 -11.04
C GLU A 130 -11.96 17.37 -11.47
N TYR A 131 -13.11 17.47 -10.82
CA TYR A 131 -14.26 16.71 -11.25
C TYR A 131 -14.70 17.25 -12.61
N LYS A 132 -14.76 16.37 -13.60
CA LYS A 132 -15.09 16.73 -15.00
C LYS A 132 -16.52 16.40 -15.38
N TYR A 133 -17.16 15.50 -14.65
CA TYR A 133 -18.48 15.00 -14.96
C TYR A 133 -19.37 15.16 -13.73
N PHE A 134 -20.50 15.77 -13.92
CA PHE A 134 -21.50 15.97 -12.87
C PHE A 134 -22.83 15.38 -13.33
N LEU A 135 -23.48 14.65 -12.43
CA LEU A 135 -24.79 14.08 -12.66
C LEU A 135 -25.70 14.53 -11.52
N ARG A 136 -26.94 14.87 -11.86
CA ARG A 136 -27.95 15.24 -10.89
C ARG A 136 -29.12 14.24 -10.95
N CYS A 137 -29.61 13.85 -9.77
CA CYS A 137 -30.88 13.14 -9.68
C CYS A 137 -32.05 14.07 -9.99
N GLN A 138 -32.94 13.63 -10.88
CA GLN A 138 -34.09 14.42 -11.28
C GLN A 138 -35.16 14.54 -10.18
N ASP A 139 -35.21 13.55 -9.27
CA ASP A 139 -36.23 13.48 -8.24
C ASP A 139 -35.80 14.16 -6.93
N CYS A 140 -34.57 13.83 -6.41
CA CYS A 140 -34.12 14.36 -5.12
C CYS A 140 -33.03 15.43 -5.22
N GLY A 141 -32.60 15.81 -6.42
CA GLY A 141 -31.59 16.85 -6.64
C GLY A 141 -30.16 16.46 -6.24
N ALA A 142 -29.92 15.25 -5.72
CA ALA A 142 -28.58 14.80 -5.32
C ALA A 142 -27.61 14.87 -6.49
N VAL A 143 -26.41 15.45 -6.24
CA VAL A 143 -25.35 15.60 -7.25
C VAL A 143 -24.27 14.57 -7.02
N LEU A 144 -23.87 13.87 -8.09
CA LEU A 144 -22.74 12.97 -8.14
C LEU A 144 -21.65 13.57 -9.03
N SER A 145 -20.42 13.54 -8.59
CA SER A 145 -19.26 14.01 -9.37
C SER A 145 -18.30 12.87 -9.69
N ARG A 146 -17.70 12.91 -10.88
CA ARG A 146 -16.70 11.94 -11.34
C ARG A 146 -15.51 12.66 -11.97
N LYS A 147 -14.31 12.15 -11.72
CA LYS A 147 -13.06 12.69 -12.27
C LYS A 147 -12.75 12.14 -13.65
N ARG A 148 -13.23 10.94 -13.94
CA ARG A 148 -12.98 10.23 -15.19
C ARG A 148 -14.29 9.79 -15.81
N GLU A 149 -14.26 9.67 -17.13
CA GLU A 149 -15.34 9.06 -17.86
C GLU A 149 -15.55 7.60 -17.43
N SER A 150 -16.78 7.18 -17.34
CA SER A 150 -17.19 5.84 -16.93
C SER A 150 -18.50 5.48 -17.63
N ARG A 151 -18.92 4.22 -17.53
CA ARG A 151 -20.22 3.80 -18.06
C ARG A 151 -21.38 4.61 -17.46
N LEU A 152 -21.27 4.98 -16.18
CA LEU A 152 -22.26 5.85 -15.51
C LEU A 152 -22.34 7.24 -16.16
N THR A 153 -21.21 7.83 -16.54
CA THR A 153 -21.20 9.17 -17.16
C THR A 153 -21.57 9.14 -18.63
N ARG A 154 -21.38 8.02 -19.33
CA ARG A 154 -21.78 7.85 -20.73
C ARG A 154 -23.26 7.45 -20.88
N HIS A 155 -23.74 6.63 -19.95
CA HIS A 155 -25.06 6.03 -19.99
C HIS A 155 -25.77 6.18 -18.63
N PRO A 156 -26.06 7.43 -18.19
CA PRO A 156 -26.70 7.69 -16.89
C PRO A 156 -28.11 7.10 -16.80
N GLU A 157 -28.78 6.90 -17.94
CA GLU A 157 -30.10 6.28 -18.02
C GLU A 157 -30.13 4.83 -17.52
N CYS A 158 -29.00 4.13 -17.58
CA CYS A 158 -28.85 2.75 -17.07
C CYS A 158 -28.73 2.67 -15.55
N TYR A 159 -28.66 3.81 -14.86
CA TYR A 159 -28.40 3.88 -13.43
C TYR A 159 -29.51 4.61 -12.68
N ARG A 160 -29.55 4.37 -11.37
CA ARG A 160 -30.51 5.01 -10.46
C ARG A 160 -29.77 5.70 -9.33
N CYS A 161 -30.39 6.73 -8.80
CA CYS A 161 -29.88 7.46 -7.63
C CYS A 161 -29.85 6.52 -6.41
N ALA A 162 -28.70 6.39 -5.77
CA ALA A 162 -28.53 5.54 -4.58
C ALA A 162 -29.35 6.07 -3.37
N LYS A 163 -29.75 7.35 -3.38
CA LYS A 163 -30.50 7.97 -2.28
C LYS A 163 -32.02 7.74 -2.40
N CYS A 164 -32.60 7.80 -3.62
CA CYS A 164 -34.05 7.78 -3.81
C CYS A 164 -34.52 6.89 -4.96
N GLY A 165 -33.62 6.21 -5.69
CA GLY A 165 -33.97 5.39 -6.84
C GLY A 165 -34.30 6.18 -8.13
N GLY A 166 -34.27 7.50 -8.09
CA GLY A 166 -34.63 8.38 -9.20
C GLY A 166 -33.68 8.34 -10.39
N LYS A 167 -34.08 8.92 -11.52
CA LYS A 167 -33.28 8.99 -12.75
C LYS A 167 -32.11 9.97 -12.61
N LEU A 168 -30.96 9.64 -13.20
CA LEU A 168 -29.79 10.51 -13.23
C LEU A 168 -29.68 11.22 -14.59
N LYS A 169 -29.26 12.48 -14.58
CA LYS A 169 -29.00 13.30 -15.77
C LYS A 169 -27.63 13.99 -15.63
N ILE A 170 -26.89 14.10 -16.73
CA ILE A 170 -25.65 14.90 -16.80
C ILE A 170 -26.05 16.40 -16.74
N ILE A 171 -25.22 17.19 -16.01
CA ILE A 171 -25.35 18.64 -15.88
C ILE A 171 -24.06 19.34 -16.23
#